data_03715fa5680b299136f758a097f6a8eb
#
_entry.id   03715fa5680b299136f758a097f6a8eb
#
_cell.length_a   1.000
_cell.length_b   1.000
_cell.length_c   1.000
_cell.angle_alpha   90.00
_cell.angle_beta   90.00
_cell.angle_gamma   90.00
#
_symmetry.space_group_name_H-M   'P 1'
#
loop_
_entity.id
_entity.type
_entity.pdbx_description
1 polymer ?
#
loop_
_entity_poly.entity_id
_entity_poly.type
_entity_poly.pdbx_seq_one_letter_code
_entity_poly.pdbx_strand_id
1 'polypeptide(L)'
;MTKLSLALLSAAALATVAPMATAAETPARGGVLDFVVGSSPPSYDGHRESTFGMIHPIRPMYSLLLRVNPDNPMSPTDIICDLCEGKWELSADGKAYTFAIRKNVTFHDGTPLTSADIKATLDKIIFPPDDVPSTRKSWYSEVSAVEAPEAYKLVVKLKRPLPAIVPALASPFNFVYSKKDLDTHGPNWHKANVNGTGAFMFVEAQPGAFIEAKRNPNFYIEGRPYLDGYKAIQAPKMSVRLQAVRGNRAAAEFRGFPPKAAQELIDAMGDRVKVQRGDVNNLMGVVPNQKKKEFQDPRVRQALAYAHDRWGSIKFIQEIAIVKTVGGLFFPAHPLAADKKSLQTLPGYTPNVKAAQAKARELLKEAGMEKLKLTLWNRAVDQPYKIIGTWHVDEWRKVGIEADQRVVPSGPYYAGLTKSRDFDVSIDFNGQTIVNPTLDVSKWVCGTGHNYSNCTEKKSEELYQSMLYETDAKKQYEKARAYEKHVLGDEAQWIPSFWWHRIVVNRSFVKGWNIGPSHLLNQALDTVWIDPALK
;
A
#
# COMPACT_ATOMS: atom_id res chain seq x y z
N MET A 1 3.65 -49.47 -75.34
CA MET A 1 3.25 -48.07 -75.19
C MET A 1 3.32 -47.74 -73.66
N THR A 2 4.47 -47.26 -73.24
CA THR A 2 4.81 -47.08 -71.81
C THR A 2 4.70 -45.60 -71.46
N LYS A 3 3.86 -45.23 -70.48
CA LYS A 3 3.76 -43.88 -70.02
C LYS A 3 4.65 -43.68 -68.74
N LEU A 4 5.67 -42.83 -68.88
CA LEU A 4 6.49 -42.35 -67.81
C LEU A 4 5.74 -41.23 -67.09
N SER A 5 5.55 -41.34 -65.77
CA SER A 5 5.06 -40.28 -64.90
C SER A 5 6.23 -39.64 -64.15
N LEU A 6 6.46 -38.35 -64.38
CA LEU A 6 7.43 -37.52 -63.65
C LEU A 6 6.81 -37.06 -62.36
N ALA A 7 7.40 -37.41 -61.22
CA ALA A 7 7.04 -36.88 -59.90
C ALA A 7 7.99 -35.70 -59.58
N LEU A 8 7.42 -34.48 -59.45
CA LEU A 8 8.12 -33.32 -58.93
C LEU A 8 8.11 -33.36 -57.39
N LEU A 9 9.26 -33.49 -56.77
CA LEU A 9 9.45 -33.24 -55.33
C LEU A 9 9.63 -31.74 -55.10
N SER A 10 8.65 -31.11 -54.45
CA SER A 10 8.79 -29.76 -53.95
C SER A 10 9.39 -29.83 -52.53
N ALA A 11 10.65 -29.41 -52.39
CA ALA A 11 11.28 -29.22 -51.07
C ALA A 11 10.80 -27.89 -50.47
N ALA A 12 9.93 -27.95 -49.47
CA ALA A 12 9.56 -26.79 -48.64
C ALA A 12 10.67 -26.54 -47.63
N ALA A 13 11.44 -25.48 -47.79
CA ALA A 13 12.38 -25.00 -46.78
C ALA A 13 11.61 -24.38 -45.62
N LEU A 14 11.52 -25.06 -44.46
CA LEU A 14 11.08 -24.47 -43.20
C LEU A 14 12.18 -23.51 -42.70
N ALA A 15 11.98 -22.23 -42.88
CA ALA A 15 12.78 -21.21 -42.22
C ALA A 15 12.40 -21.19 -40.74
N THR A 16 13.23 -21.76 -39.89
CA THR A 16 13.13 -21.62 -38.43
C THR A 16 13.48 -20.18 -38.05
N VAL A 17 12.48 -19.36 -37.76
CA VAL A 17 12.67 -18.05 -37.14
C VAL A 17 13.07 -18.32 -35.69
N ALA A 18 14.36 -18.24 -35.39
CA ALA A 18 14.86 -18.24 -34.04
C ALA A 18 14.28 -16.99 -33.31
N PRO A 19 13.75 -17.12 -32.08
CA PRO A 19 13.35 -15.95 -31.31
C PRO A 19 14.60 -15.10 -31.07
N MET A 20 14.58 -13.86 -31.58
CA MET A 20 15.57 -12.85 -31.18
C MET A 20 15.49 -12.68 -29.68
N ALA A 21 16.46 -13.20 -28.96
CA ALA A 21 16.65 -12.85 -27.56
C ALA A 21 16.92 -11.34 -27.54
N THR A 22 15.96 -10.57 -26.99
CA THR A 22 16.18 -9.15 -26.70
C THR A 22 17.40 -9.06 -25.78
N ALA A 23 18.48 -8.48 -26.26
CA ALA A 23 19.67 -8.23 -25.45
C ALA A 23 19.22 -7.48 -24.19
N ALA A 24 19.64 -7.97 -23.02
CA ALA A 24 19.33 -7.30 -21.75
C ALA A 24 19.88 -5.87 -21.82
N GLU A 25 19.01 -4.88 -21.61
CA GLU A 25 19.42 -3.47 -21.60
C GLU A 25 20.50 -3.27 -20.53
N THR A 26 21.63 -2.69 -20.89
CA THR A 26 22.70 -2.37 -19.92
C THR A 26 22.37 -1.06 -19.23
N PRO A 27 22.21 -1.03 -17.89
CA PRO A 27 21.88 0.19 -17.16
C PRO A 27 22.96 1.27 -17.34
N ALA A 28 22.55 2.46 -17.76
CA ALA A 28 23.41 3.64 -17.83
C ALA A 28 23.52 4.30 -16.46
N ARG A 29 24.70 4.84 -16.15
CA ARG A 29 24.93 5.63 -14.93
C ARG A 29 24.71 7.11 -15.19
N GLY A 30 24.18 7.80 -14.19
CA GLY A 30 24.03 9.25 -14.19
C GLY A 30 22.57 9.71 -14.35
N GLY A 31 22.40 11.01 -14.24
CA GLY A 31 21.12 11.70 -14.33
C GLY A 31 20.32 11.74 -13.03
N VAL A 32 19.44 12.73 -12.96
CA VAL A 32 18.52 12.94 -11.84
C VAL A 32 17.10 12.58 -12.29
N LEU A 33 16.39 11.80 -11.47
CA LEU A 33 15.01 11.42 -11.73
C LEU A 33 14.05 12.40 -11.06
N ASP A 34 13.41 13.26 -11.84
CA ASP A 34 12.31 14.07 -11.35
C ASP A 34 11.00 13.26 -11.44
N PHE A 35 10.26 13.17 -10.34
CA PHE A 35 8.95 12.54 -10.31
C PHE A 35 7.95 13.35 -9.46
N VAL A 36 6.66 13.21 -9.75
CA VAL A 36 5.61 13.92 -9.02
C VAL A 36 4.96 13.04 -7.97
N VAL A 37 4.64 13.65 -6.82
CA VAL A 37 3.92 13.02 -5.71
C VAL A 37 2.69 13.85 -5.35
N GLY A 38 1.53 13.20 -5.27
CA GLY A 38 0.26 13.89 -5.04
C GLY A 38 -0.01 14.34 -3.60
N SER A 39 0.96 14.24 -2.68
CA SER A 39 0.79 14.58 -1.27
C SER A 39 2.13 14.80 -0.60
N SER A 40 2.19 15.74 0.34
CA SER A 40 3.34 15.91 1.24
C SER A 40 3.40 14.82 2.31
N PRO A 41 4.60 14.41 2.76
CA PRO A 41 4.74 13.51 3.90
C PRO A 41 4.27 14.20 5.19
N PRO A 42 3.46 13.53 6.02
CA PRO A 42 3.10 14.05 7.35
C PRO A 42 4.30 14.08 8.30
N SER A 43 5.20 13.14 8.15
CA SER A 43 6.53 13.05 8.77
C SER A 43 7.41 12.11 7.94
N TYR A 44 8.71 12.00 8.29
CA TYR A 44 9.64 11.10 7.61
C TYR A 44 9.77 9.73 8.30
N ASP A 45 9.07 9.52 9.43
CA ASP A 45 9.13 8.29 10.22
C ASP A 45 8.27 7.17 9.62
N GLY A 46 8.92 6.18 9.00
CA GLY A 46 8.27 5.00 8.40
C GLY A 46 7.42 4.20 9.39
N HIS A 47 7.79 4.14 10.67
CA HIS A 47 7.10 3.30 11.66
C HIS A 47 5.72 3.84 12.05
N ARG A 48 5.52 5.15 11.93
CA ARG A 48 4.25 5.82 12.27
C ARG A 48 3.37 6.13 11.08
N GLU A 49 3.96 6.27 9.87
CA GLU A 49 3.24 6.67 8.67
C GLU A 49 2.71 5.47 7.88
N SER A 50 1.70 5.72 7.04
CA SER A 50 1.10 4.72 6.14
C SER A 50 0.71 5.32 4.79
N THR A 51 1.40 6.39 4.35
CA THR A 51 1.01 7.15 3.15
C THR A 51 2.06 7.09 2.04
N PHE A 52 1.56 7.03 0.80
CA PHE A 52 2.40 7.16 -0.41
C PHE A 52 3.14 8.51 -0.48
N GLY A 53 2.57 9.57 0.10
CA GLY A 53 3.22 10.89 0.18
C GLY A 53 4.51 10.88 0.99
N MET A 54 4.69 9.90 1.88
CA MET A 54 5.94 9.67 2.61
C MET A 54 6.79 8.61 1.92
N ILE A 55 6.20 7.45 1.56
CA ILE A 55 6.99 6.31 1.09
C ILE A 55 7.72 6.59 -0.24
N HIS A 56 7.07 7.28 -1.19
CA HIS A 56 7.68 7.55 -2.48
C HIS A 56 8.95 8.42 -2.38
N PRO A 57 8.95 9.55 -1.66
CA PRO A 57 10.16 10.38 -1.55
C PRO A 57 11.16 9.91 -0.49
N ILE A 58 10.77 9.15 0.54
CA ILE A 58 11.64 8.85 1.68
C ILE A 58 12.22 7.43 1.64
N ARG A 59 11.46 6.44 1.13
CA ARG A 59 11.93 5.03 1.06
C ARG A 59 13.31 4.86 0.38
N PRO A 60 13.68 5.60 -0.68
CA PRO A 60 14.98 5.42 -1.31
C PRO A 60 16.19 5.75 -0.40
N MET A 61 15.96 6.49 0.70
CA MET A 61 16.99 6.88 1.66
C MET A 61 17.21 5.83 2.77
N TYR A 62 16.35 4.81 2.87
CA TYR A 62 16.41 3.78 3.90
C TYR A 62 16.51 2.38 3.29
N SER A 63 17.14 1.46 4.01
CA SER A 63 17.07 0.03 3.74
C SER A 63 16.21 -0.69 4.78
N LEU A 64 15.85 -1.93 4.47
CA LEU A 64 15.01 -2.81 5.29
C LEU A 64 15.80 -4.07 5.65
N LEU A 65 15.36 -4.83 6.65
CA LEU A 65 15.92 -6.17 6.87
C LEU A 65 15.66 -7.08 5.67
N LEU A 66 14.40 -7.14 5.24
CA LEU A 66 13.92 -7.87 4.07
C LEU A 66 13.18 -6.92 3.14
N ARG A 67 13.15 -7.22 1.84
CA ARG A 67 12.34 -6.50 0.85
C ARG A 67 11.75 -7.44 -0.19
N VAL A 68 10.67 -6.99 -0.85
CA VAL A 68 10.21 -7.63 -2.09
C VAL A 68 11.29 -7.48 -3.15
N ASN A 69 11.52 -8.55 -3.92
CA ASN A 69 12.53 -8.57 -4.98
C ASN A 69 12.20 -7.51 -6.06
N PRO A 70 13.06 -6.49 -6.26
CA PRO A 70 12.81 -5.44 -7.26
C PRO A 70 12.87 -5.93 -8.71
N ASP A 71 13.53 -7.07 -8.95
CA ASP A 71 13.62 -7.69 -10.27
C ASP A 71 12.35 -8.49 -10.60
N ASN A 72 11.53 -8.84 -9.57
CA ASN A 72 10.26 -9.54 -9.71
C ASN A 72 9.14 -8.87 -8.87
N PRO A 73 8.88 -7.57 -9.02
CA PRO A 73 8.02 -6.80 -8.12
C PRO A 73 6.54 -7.18 -8.19
N MET A 74 6.12 -7.94 -9.22
CA MET A 74 4.76 -8.47 -9.34
C MET A 74 4.53 -9.71 -8.49
N SER A 75 5.60 -10.37 -8.03
CA SER A 75 5.53 -11.49 -7.09
C SER A 75 5.86 -11.00 -5.67
N PRO A 76 4.85 -10.60 -4.92
CA PRO A 76 5.04 -9.99 -3.62
C PRO A 76 5.43 -11.01 -2.53
N THR A 77 5.41 -12.30 -2.86
CA THR A 77 5.95 -13.39 -2.04
C THR A 77 7.43 -13.69 -2.34
N ASP A 78 7.98 -13.10 -3.41
CA ASP A 78 9.40 -13.17 -3.72
C ASP A 78 10.15 -12.14 -2.84
N ILE A 79 10.46 -12.57 -1.62
CA ILE A 79 11.10 -11.76 -0.59
C ILE A 79 12.58 -12.13 -0.53
N ILE A 80 13.42 -11.12 -0.56
CA ILE A 80 14.88 -11.25 -0.49
C ILE A 80 15.46 -10.49 0.71
N CYS A 81 16.68 -10.86 1.08
CA CYS A 81 17.49 -10.09 2.02
C CYS A 81 17.84 -8.71 1.44
N ASP A 82 17.63 -7.66 2.22
CA ASP A 82 18.12 -6.30 1.94
C ASP A 82 19.39 -6.03 2.79
N LEU A 83 19.24 -5.90 4.10
CA LEU A 83 20.36 -5.75 5.05
C LEU A 83 20.88 -7.08 5.61
N CYS A 84 20.23 -8.20 5.33
CA CYS A 84 20.77 -9.53 5.64
C CYS A 84 21.51 -10.14 4.43
N GLU A 85 22.20 -11.26 4.65
CA GLU A 85 22.91 -12.02 3.62
C GLU A 85 22.29 -13.41 3.44
N GLY A 86 22.28 -13.91 2.21
CA GLY A 86 21.77 -15.25 1.89
C GLY A 86 20.28 -15.44 2.20
N LYS A 87 19.95 -16.58 2.80
CA LYS A 87 18.61 -16.88 3.31
C LYS A 87 18.65 -16.88 4.83
N TRP A 88 17.52 -16.51 5.44
CA TRP A 88 17.32 -16.68 6.87
C TRP A 88 17.12 -18.17 7.22
N GLU A 89 17.50 -18.51 8.43
CA GLU A 89 17.28 -19.85 8.98
C GLU A 89 16.01 -19.87 9.84
N LEU A 90 15.23 -20.92 9.72
CA LEU A 90 14.06 -21.18 10.56
C LEU A 90 14.37 -22.35 11.49
N SER A 91 14.16 -22.18 12.80
CA SER A 91 14.31 -23.27 13.76
C SER A 91 13.34 -24.42 13.48
N ALA A 92 13.69 -25.63 13.92
CA ALA A 92 12.89 -26.84 13.68
C ALA A 92 11.46 -26.75 14.25
N ASP A 93 11.26 -26.01 15.33
CA ASP A 93 9.94 -25.74 15.93
C ASP A 93 9.17 -24.59 15.27
N GLY A 94 9.75 -23.94 14.25
CA GLY A 94 9.14 -22.83 13.52
C GLY A 94 9.02 -21.52 14.31
N LYS A 95 9.72 -21.39 15.44
CA LYS A 95 9.56 -20.25 16.36
C LYS A 95 10.73 -19.27 16.40
N ALA A 96 11.80 -19.50 15.67
CA ALA A 96 12.92 -18.58 15.61
C ALA A 96 13.43 -18.40 14.18
N TYR A 97 13.55 -17.17 13.76
CA TYR A 97 14.14 -16.76 12.49
C TYR A 97 15.50 -16.13 12.76
N THR A 98 16.58 -16.70 12.21
CA THR A 98 17.95 -16.18 12.33
C THR A 98 18.40 -15.57 11.03
N PHE A 99 18.95 -14.36 11.11
CA PHE A 99 19.45 -13.58 9.97
C PHE A 99 20.94 -13.27 10.16
N ALA A 100 21.76 -13.57 9.15
CA ALA A 100 23.11 -13.06 9.03
C ALA A 100 23.04 -11.61 8.48
N ILE A 101 23.67 -10.64 9.14
CA ILE A 101 23.60 -9.22 8.77
C ILE A 101 24.85 -8.84 7.97
N ARG A 102 24.67 -8.02 6.92
CA ARG A 102 25.74 -7.51 6.07
C ARG A 102 26.76 -6.71 6.90
N LYS A 103 28.04 -6.92 6.62
CA LYS A 103 29.15 -6.25 7.32
C LYS A 103 29.60 -4.95 6.63
N ASN A 104 29.25 -4.77 5.36
CA ASN A 104 29.71 -3.65 4.52
C ASN A 104 28.68 -2.52 4.41
N VAL A 105 27.83 -2.34 5.42
CA VAL A 105 26.79 -1.31 5.42
C VAL A 105 27.13 -0.20 6.39
N THR A 106 27.02 1.05 5.93
CA THR A 106 27.12 2.25 6.77
C THR A 106 25.87 3.11 6.64
N PHE A 107 25.50 3.78 7.71
CA PHE A 107 24.53 4.87 7.67
C PHE A 107 25.07 6.06 6.88
N HIS A 108 24.22 6.98 6.49
CA HIS A 108 24.60 8.17 5.71
C HIS A 108 25.57 9.10 6.47
N ASP A 109 25.61 9.04 7.80
CA ASP A 109 26.57 9.75 8.64
C ASP A 109 27.93 9.02 8.74
N GLY A 110 28.11 7.88 8.08
CA GLY A 110 29.33 7.06 8.08
C GLY A 110 29.41 6.03 9.22
N THR A 111 28.47 5.99 10.15
CA THR A 111 28.48 4.98 11.23
C THR A 111 28.16 3.59 10.67
N PRO A 112 28.88 2.52 11.10
CA PRO A 112 28.60 1.16 10.62
C PRO A 112 27.27 0.64 11.17
N LEU A 113 26.53 -0.11 10.33
CA LEU A 113 25.34 -0.82 10.72
C LEU A 113 25.71 -2.14 11.43
N THR A 114 24.98 -2.46 12.48
CA THR A 114 25.04 -3.74 13.18
C THR A 114 23.65 -4.34 13.42
N SER A 115 23.59 -5.57 13.91
CA SER A 115 22.33 -6.20 14.33
C SER A 115 21.63 -5.44 15.46
N ALA A 116 22.36 -4.67 16.26
CA ALA A 116 21.82 -3.84 17.33
C ALA A 116 20.91 -2.73 16.79
N ASP A 117 21.22 -2.16 15.61
CA ASP A 117 20.40 -1.15 14.95
C ASP A 117 19.07 -1.74 14.46
N ILE A 118 19.14 -2.94 13.85
CA ILE A 118 17.95 -3.65 13.38
C ILE A 118 17.07 -4.07 14.57
N LYS A 119 17.70 -4.56 15.67
CA LYS A 119 16.99 -4.86 16.91
C LYS A 119 16.29 -3.61 17.46
N ALA A 120 16.98 -2.49 17.62
CA ALA A 120 16.40 -1.25 18.13
C ALA A 120 15.23 -0.76 17.25
N THR A 121 15.36 -0.91 15.92
CA THR A 121 14.30 -0.65 14.95
C THR A 121 13.07 -1.52 15.19
N LEU A 122 13.26 -2.85 15.25
CA LEU A 122 12.17 -3.79 15.46
C LEU A 122 11.54 -3.64 16.85
N ASP A 123 12.33 -3.37 17.89
CA ASP A 123 11.80 -3.09 19.22
C ASP A 123 10.90 -1.84 19.20
N LYS A 124 11.31 -0.76 18.50
CA LYS A 124 10.46 0.44 18.33
C LYS A 124 9.15 0.16 17.59
N ILE A 125 9.14 -0.80 16.65
CA ILE A 125 7.93 -1.19 15.91
C ILE A 125 7.03 -2.10 16.76
N ILE A 126 7.62 -3.10 17.42
CA ILE A 126 6.91 -4.23 18.06
C ILE A 126 6.55 -3.90 19.51
N PHE A 127 7.47 -3.29 20.24
CA PHE A 127 7.37 -2.95 21.65
C PHE A 127 7.53 -1.43 21.90
N PRO A 128 6.79 -0.57 21.15
CA PRO A 128 6.97 0.87 21.30
C PRO A 128 6.60 1.35 22.71
N PRO A 129 7.26 2.41 23.21
CA PRO A 129 6.76 3.15 24.35
C PRO A 129 5.33 3.64 24.12
N ASP A 130 4.57 3.88 25.20
CA ASP A 130 3.13 4.20 25.13
C ASP A 130 2.80 5.45 24.31
N ASP A 131 3.69 6.43 24.27
CA ASP A 131 3.55 7.68 23.52
C ASP A 131 4.11 7.63 22.10
N VAL A 132 4.70 6.49 21.69
CA VAL A 132 5.31 6.30 20.35
C VAL A 132 4.37 5.51 19.45
N PRO A 133 3.74 6.15 18.45
CA PRO A 133 2.87 5.43 17.53
C PRO A 133 3.63 4.40 16.71
N SER A 134 3.13 3.17 16.71
CA SER A 134 3.53 2.11 15.79
C SER A 134 2.31 1.53 15.10
N THR A 135 2.14 1.91 13.85
CA THR A 135 0.93 1.58 13.08
C THR A 135 0.85 0.10 12.73
N ARG A 136 1.96 -0.63 12.79
CA ARG A 136 2.06 -2.05 12.42
C ARG A 136 2.34 -3.00 13.60
N LYS A 137 2.28 -2.50 14.83
CA LYS A 137 2.50 -3.30 16.05
C LYS A 137 1.70 -4.61 16.05
N SER A 138 0.44 -4.55 15.63
CA SER A 138 -0.45 -5.72 15.60
C SER A 138 0.02 -6.87 14.70
N TRP A 139 0.80 -6.59 13.65
CA TRP A 139 1.35 -7.62 12.76
C TRP A 139 2.38 -8.51 13.44
N TYR A 140 2.96 -8.03 14.52
CA TYR A 140 4.03 -8.67 15.27
C TYR A 140 3.58 -9.21 16.63
N SER A 141 2.26 -9.42 16.83
CA SER A 141 1.70 -9.89 18.11
C SER A 141 2.30 -11.21 18.60
N GLU A 142 2.77 -12.05 17.66
CA GLU A 142 3.42 -13.32 17.97
C GLU A 142 4.92 -13.19 18.24
N VAL A 143 5.55 -12.05 18.00
CA VAL A 143 6.95 -11.87 18.36
C VAL A 143 7.08 -11.76 19.87
N SER A 144 7.87 -12.65 20.44
CA SER A 144 8.18 -12.66 21.87
C SER A 144 9.45 -11.88 22.22
N ALA A 145 10.44 -11.89 21.32
CA ALA A 145 11.70 -11.15 21.48
C ALA A 145 12.39 -10.93 20.14
N VAL A 146 13.20 -9.87 20.09
CA VAL A 146 14.22 -9.64 19.06
C VAL A 146 15.57 -9.60 19.74
N GLU A 147 16.51 -10.40 19.30
CA GLU A 147 17.84 -10.54 19.92
C GLU A 147 18.95 -10.23 18.91
N ALA A 148 20.00 -9.59 19.38
CA ALA A 148 21.24 -9.33 18.65
C ALA A 148 22.41 -9.93 19.43
N PRO A 149 22.59 -11.28 19.42
CA PRO A 149 23.59 -11.95 20.22
C PRO A 149 25.02 -11.65 19.78
N GLU A 150 25.19 -11.27 18.52
CA GLU A 150 26.46 -10.90 17.91
C GLU A 150 26.26 -9.66 17.01
N ALA A 151 27.33 -8.94 16.71
CA ALA A 151 27.27 -7.70 15.90
C ALA A 151 26.59 -7.88 14.52
N TYR A 152 26.60 -9.08 13.97
CA TYR A 152 26.06 -9.37 12.64
C TYR A 152 25.11 -10.58 12.62
N LYS A 153 24.44 -10.83 13.74
CA LYS A 153 23.45 -11.90 13.89
C LYS A 153 22.22 -11.36 14.60
N LEU A 154 21.07 -11.50 13.94
CA LEU A 154 19.78 -11.13 14.47
C LEU A 154 18.90 -12.36 14.61
N VAL A 155 18.16 -12.46 15.71
CA VAL A 155 17.19 -13.54 15.95
C VAL A 155 15.84 -12.92 16.30
N VAL A 156 14.80 -13.32 15.55
CA VAL A 156 13.40 -12.94 15.83
C VAL A 156 12.70 -14.18 16.40
N LYS A 157 12.27 -14.13 17.66
CA LYS A 157 11.60 -15.22 18.37
C LYS A 157 10.10 -15.04 18.39
N LEU A 158 9.37 -16.12 18.19
CA LEU A 158 7.90 -16.16 18.18
C LEU A 158 7.36 -17.01 19.34
N LYS A 159 6.18 -16.65 19.83
CA LYS A 159 5.40 -17.44 20.79
C LYS A 159 4.90 -18.75 20.16
N ARG A 160 4.53 -18.69 18.88
CA ARG A 160 4.08 -19.81 18.04
C ARG A 160 4.44 -19.56 16.57
N PRO A 161 4.53 -20.58 15.72
CA PRO A 161 4.84 -20.43 14.31
C PRO A 161 3.86 -19.47 13.61
N LEU A 162 4.39 -18.51 12.84
CA LEU A 162 3.63 -17.57 12.05
C LEU A 162 4.33 -17.32 10.70
N PRO A 163 3.95 -18.04 9.62
CA PRO A 163 4.57 -17.85 8.30
C PRO A 163 4.47 -16.42 7.77
N ALA A 164 3.44 -15.68 8.17
CA ALA A 164 3.21 -14.30 7.79
C ALA A 164 4.25 -13.31 8.37
N ILE A 165 5.14 -13.74 9.29
CA ILE A 165 6.18 -12.86 9.87
C ILE A 165 7.19 -12.38 8.82
N VAL A 166 7.57 -13.24 7.86
CA VAL A 166 8.53 -12.89 6.80
C VAL A 166 7.99 -11.77 5.90
N PRO A 167 6.77 -11.86 5.34
CA PRO A 167 6.13 -10.73 4.68
C PRO A 167 6.01 -9.48 5.56
N ALA A 168 5.71 -9.62 6.85
CA ALA A 168 5.63 -8.47 7.76
C ALA A 168 6.98 -7.76 7.90
N LEU A 169 8.08 -8.52 8.04
CA LEU A 169 9.45 -7.98 8.10
C LEU A 169 9.87 -7.28 6.80
N ALA A 170 9.30 -7.67 5.66
CA ALA A 170 9.53 -7.04 4.35
C ALA A 170 8.64 -5.81 4.09
N SER A 171 7.87 -5.35 5.08
CA SER A 171 7.06 -4.14 4.95
C SER A 171 7.91 -2.94 4.51
N PRO A 172 7.51 -2.19 3.47
CA PRO A 172 8.28 -1.07 2.94
C PRO A 172 8.44 0.09 3.94
N PHE A 173 7.73 0.05 5.05
CA PHE A 173 7.77 1.04 6.11
C PHE A 173 8.71 0.67 7.28
N ASN A 174 9.30 -0.51 7.28
CA ASN A 174 10.22 -0.97 8.34
C ASN A 174 11.63 -0.39 8.13
N PHE A 175 11.72 0.92 7.94
CA PHE A 175 13.00 1.62 7.80
C PHE A 175 13.92 1.27 8.95
N VAL A 176 15.14 0.81 8.65
CA VAL A 176 16.13 0.54 9.70
C VAL A 176 16.74 1.86 10.13
N TYR A 177 16.64 2.15 11.43
CA TYR A 177 17.14 3.35 12.07
C TYR A 177 18.43 3.05 12.85
N SER A 178 19.30 4.05 12.92
CA SER A 178 20.50 3.98 13.77
C SER A 178 20.10 3.93 15.25
N LYS A 179 20.60 2.93 15.96
CA LYS A 179 20.45 2.83 17.42
C LYS A 179 21.02 4.05 18.12
N LYS A 180 22.16 4.55 17.63
CA LYS A 180 22.79 5.78 18.13
C LYS A 180 21.83 6.98 18.04
N ASP A 181 21.13 7.15 16.92
CA ASP A 181 20.17 8.25 16.76
C ASP A 181 18.97 8.09 17.69
N LEU A 182 18.45 6.86 17.83
CA LEU A 182 17.33 6.56 18.75
C LEU A 182 17.73 6.80 20.21
N ASP A 183 18.93 6.41 20.62
CA ASP A 183 19.43 6.60 21.99
C ASP A 183 19.73 8.07 22.30
N THR A 184 20.30 8.81 21.32
CA THR A 184 20.75 10.20 21.53
C THR A 184 19.59 11.19 21.44
N HIS A 185 18.67 10.98 20.49
CA HIS A 185 17.63 11.96 20.14
C HIS A 185 16.21 11.48 20.44
N GLY A 186 16.08 10.23 20.87
CA GLY A 186 14.80 9.61 21.19
C GLY A 186 14.00 9.11 19.97
N PRO A 187 12.90 8.36 20.21
CA PRO A 187 12.18 7.60 19.20
C PRO A 187 11.41 8.46 18.18
N ASN A 188 11.25 9.76 18.44
CA ASN A 188 10.53 10.70 17.58
C ASN A 188 11.43 11.52 16.64
N TRP A 189 12.75 11.36 16.70
CA TRP A 189 13.72 12.16 15.93
C TRP A 189 13.50 12.04 14.41
N HIS A 190 13.25 10.83 13.92
CA HIS A 190 13.01 10.56 12.51
C HIS A 190 11.72 11.18 11.93
N LYS A 191 10.89 11.85 12.74
CA LYS A 191 9.75 12.62 12.21
C LYS A 191 10.17 13.74 11.27
N ALA A 192 11.35 14.32 11.50
CA ALA A 192 11.88 15.45 10.75
C ALA A 192 13.32 15.26 10.25
N ASN A 193 13.97 14.16 10.62
CA ASN A 193 15.39 13.90 10.30
C ASN A 193 15.54 12.59 9.55
N VAL A 194 16.54 12.54 8.67
CA VAL A 194 16.83 11.38 7.83
C VAL A 194 18.30 10.98 8.03
N ASN A 195 18.53 9.79 8.55
CA ASN A 195 19.82 9.10 8.57
C ASN A 195 19.53 7.62 8.32
N GLY A 196 19.73 7.17 7.09
CA GLY A 196 19.44 5.81 6.64
C GLY A 196 20.66 5.13 6.05
N THR A 197 20.44 3.94 5.48
CA THR A 197 21.46 3.15 4.79
C THR A 197 21.10 2.95 3.31
N GLY A 198 20.08 3.68 2.82
CA GLY A 198 19.55 3.52 1.48
C GLY A 198 20.45 4.03 0.37
N ALA A 199 20.01 3.79 -0.86
CA ALA A 199 20.73 4.12 -2.09
C ALA A 199 20.91 5.63 -2.30
N PHE A 200 20.10 6.46 -1.65
CA PHE A 200 20.14 7.92 -1.78
C PHE A 200 20.19 8.59 -0.41
N MET A 201 20.87 9.74 -0.35
CA MET A 201 21.07 10.57 0.82
C MET A 201 20.21 11.83 0.71
N PHE A 202 19.60 12.24 1.81
CA PHE A 202 18.83 13.49 1.90
C PHE A 202 19.71 14.71 1.58
N VAL A 203 19.17 15.62 0.77
CA VAL A 203 19.82 16.91 0.46
C VAL A 203 19.01 18.03 1.11
N GLU A 204 17.78 18.22 0.66
CA GLU A 204 16.90 19.24 1.21
C GLU A 204 15.41 18.89 0.99
N ALA A 205 14.56 19.55 1.75
CA ALA A 205 13.11 19.52 1.54
C ALA A 205 12.53 20.92 1.67
N GLN A 206 11.73 21.30 0.69
CA GLN A 206 10.89 22.48 0.76
C GLN A 206 9.44 22.04 0.92
N PRO A 207 8.83 22.23 2.10
CA PRO A 207 7.48 21.78 2.37
C PRO A 207 6.47 22.32 1.33
N GLY A 208 5.65 21.44 0.78
CA GLY A 208 4.68 21.77 -0.26
C GLY A 208 5.27 21.92 -1.67
N ALA A 209 6.59 21.85 -1.85
CA ALA A 209 7.25 21.98 -3.14
C ALA A 209 7.99 20.70 -3.56
N PHE A 210 9.03 20.29 -2.83
CA PHE A 210 9.81 19.11 -3.20
C PHE A 210 10.62 18.52 -2.05
N ILE A 211 11.14 17.30 -2.27
CA ILE A 211 12.20 16.65 -1.51
C ILE A 211 13.26 16.22 -2.51
N GLU A 212 14.53 16.50 -2.21
CA GLU A 212 15.68 16.22 -3.05
C GLU A 212 16.66 15.28 -2.35
N ALA A 213 17.22 14.34 -3.11
CA ALA A 213 18.22 13.40 -2.63
C ALA A 213 19.30 13.16 -3.69
N LYS A 214 20.51 12.89 -3.23
CA LYS A 214 21.67 12.55 -4.05
C LYS A 214 22.09 11.10 -3.85
N ARG A 215 22.84 10.55 -4.80
CA ARG A 215 23.44 9.22 -4.71
C ARG A 215 24.20 9.03 -3.39
N ASN A 216 24.02 7.88 -2.76
CA ASN A 216 24.89 7.40 -1.70
C ASN A 216 26.13 6.74 -2.33
N PRO A 217 27.33 7.33 -2.22
CA PRO A 217 28.54 6.75 -2.81
C PRO A 217 28.99 5.45 -2.13
N ASN A 218 28.53 5.23 -0.88
CA ASN A 218 28.87 4.08 -0.04
C ASN A 218 27.73 3.06 0.02
N PHE A 219 26.83 3.03 -0.99
CA PHE A 219 25.74 2.06 -1.01
C PHE A 219 26.29 0.64 -1.13
N TYR A 220 25.84 -0.26 -0.27
CA TYR A 220 26.39 -1.61 -0.08
C TYR A 220 26.15 -2.58 -1.24
N ILE A 221 25.25 -2.26 -2.18
CA ILE A 221 25.06 -3.07 -3.41
C ILE A 221 25.96 -2.49 -4.50
N GLU A 222 26.97 -3.27 -4.90
CA GLU A 222 27.92 -2.88 -5.92
C GLU A 222 27.20 -2.53 -7.24
N GLY A 223 27.67 -1.47 -7.89
CA GLY A 223 27.10 -1.01 -9.14
C GLY A 223 25.83 -0.19 -9.03
N ARG A 224 25.19 -0.11 -7.86
CA ARG A 224 23.96 0.65 -7.58
C ARG A 224 24.20 1.81 -6.62
N PRO A 225 23.32 2.81 -6.59
CA PRO A 225 22.29 3.12 -7.58
C PRO A 225 22.87 3.65 -8.89
N TYR A 226 22.08 3.58 -9.96
CA TYR A 226 22.53 4.09 -11.27
C TYR A 226 22.35 5.60 -11.40
N LEU A 227 21.30 6.18 -10.81
CA LEU A 227 21.01 7.61 -10.82
C LEU A 227 22.00 8.40 -9.96
N ASP A 228 22.24 9.68 -10.29
CA ASP A 228 22.96 10.62 -9.46
C ASP A 228 22.13 11.16 -8.30
N GLY A 229 20.80 11.14 -8.45
CA GLY A 229 19.85 11.58 -7.45
C GLY A 229 18.42 11.55 -7.96
N TYR A 230 17.51 12.09 -7.16
CA TYR A 230 16.13 12.32 -7.56
C TYR A 230 15.55 13.57 -6.91
N LYS A 231 14.48 14.09 -7.52
CA LYS A 231 13.65 15.15 -6.98
C LYS A 231 12.18 14.74 -6.98
N ALA A 232 11.59 14.63 -5.80
CA ALA A 232 10.18 14.31 -5.61
C ALA A 232 9.37 15.60 -5.51
N ILE A 233 8.71 15.99 -6.58
CA ILE A 233 7.96 17.26 -6.70
C ILE A 233 6.54 17.05 -6.16
N GLN A 234 6.12 17.88 -5.21
CA GLN A 234 4.82 17.78 -4.58
C GLN A 234 3.76 18.51 -5.42
N ALA A 235 2.80 17.77 -5.96
CA ALA A 235 1.74 18.30 -6.81
C ALA A 235 0.37 17.65 -6.47
N PRO A 236 -0.39 18.21 -5.51
CA PRO A 236 -1.66 17.63 -5.05
C PRO A 236 -2.71 17.50 -6.16
N LYS A 237 -2.78 18.45 -7.10
CA LYS A 237 -3.75 18.43 -8.21
C LYS A 237 -3.31 17.45 -9.29
N MET A 238 -4.22 16.55 -9.70
CA MET A 238 -3.97 15.57 -10.74
C MET A 238 -3.61 16.22 -12.09
N SER A 239 -4.29 17.31 -12.46
CA SER A 239 -4.00 18.04 -13.69
C SER A 239 -2.56 18.59 -13.72
N VAL A 240 -2.03 19.05 -12.59
CA VAL A 240 -0.63 19.51 -12.49
C VAL A 240 0.34 18.35 -12.69
N ARG A 241 0.08 17.17 -12.08
CA ARG A 241 0.91 15.98 -12.27
C ARG A 241 0.90 15.51 -13.72
N LEU A 242 -0.28 15.48 -14.34
CA LEU A 242 -0.44 15.13 -15.75
C LEU A 242 0.36 16.06 -16.66
N GLN A 243 0.26 17.39 -16.45
CA GLN A 243 1.02 18.38 -17.22
C GLN A 243 2.52 18.31 -16.94
N ALA A 244 2.94 17.95 -15.73
CA ALA A 244 4.36 17.76 -15.40
C ALA A 244 4.98 16.62 -16.21
N VAL A 245 4.30 15.47 -16.32
CA VAL A 245 4.75 14.34 -17.14
C VAL A 245 4.73 14.68 -18.62
N ARG A 246 3.64 15.30 -19.12
CA ARG A 246 3.51 15.72 -20.52
C ARG A 246 4.58 16.73 -20.94
N GLY A 247 4.85 17.71 -20.08
CA GLY A 247 5.81 18.80 -20.33
C GLY A 247 7.26 18.48 -19.94
N ASN A 248 7.60 17.21 -19.67
CA ASN A 248 8.94 16.76 -19.28
C ASN A 248 9.51 17.42 -18.01
N ARG A 249 8.65 17.93 -17.12
CA ARG A 249 9.04 18.44 -15.79
C ARG A 249 9.14 17.32 -14.75
N ALA A 250 8.53 16.17 -15.03
CA ALA A 250 8.66 14.96 -14.25
C ALA A 250 8.63 13.76 -15.20
N ALA A 251 9.41 12.73 -14.86
CA ALA A 251 9.50 11.52 -15.66
C ALA A 251 8.46 10.47 -15.26
N ALA A 252 7.92 10.53 -14.04
CA ALA A 252 6.99 9.54 -13.52
C ALA A 252 6.00 10.11 -12.48
N GLU A 253 4.88 9.41 -12.35
CA GLU A 253 3.96 9.47 -11.21
C GLU A 253 3.69 8.02 -10.77
N PHE A 254 4.36 7.58 -9.72
CA PHE A 254 4.39 6.18 -9.32
C PHE A 254 3.07 5.62 -8.76
N ARG A 255 2.11 6.46 -8.41
CA ARG A 255 0.81 6.02 -7.93
C ARG A 255 -0.13 5.66 -9.08
N GLY A 256 -0.02 6.38 -10.21
CA GLY A 256 -0.79 6.18 -11.42
C GLY A 256 -1.91 7.19 -11.64
N PHE A 257 -2.45 7.14 -12.86
CA PHE A 257 -3.53 8.00 -13.32
C PHE A 257 -4.82 7.20 -13.54
N PRO A 258 -6.01 7.82 -13.46
CA PRO A 258 -7.25 7.19 -13.90
C PRO A 258 -7.24 6.98 -15.41
N PRO A 259 -8.09 6.07 -15.95
CA PRO A 259 -8.04 5.65 -17.35
C PRO A 259 -8.07 6.81 -18.34
N LYS A 260 -8.98 7.77 -18.15
CA LYS A 260 -9.10 8.94 -19.03
C LYS A 260 -7.82 9.79 -19.06
N ALA A 261 -7.26 10.10 -17.88
CA ALA A 261 -6.04 10.91 -17.81
C ALA A 261 -4.80 10.14 -18.34
N ALA A 262 -4.73 8.84 -18.12
CA ALA A 262 -3.69 7.99 -18.71
C ALA A 262 -3.80 7.99 -20.24
N GLN A 263 -5.01 7.90 -20.80
CA GLN A 263 -5.24 7.92 -22.24
C GLN A 263 -4.83 9.28 -22.85
N GLU A 264 -5.15 10.40 -22.20
CA GLU A 264 -4.70 11.73 -22.63
C GLU A 264 -3.16 11.83 -22.75
N LEU A 265 -2.41 11.20 -21.84
CA LEU A 265 -0.95 11.14 -21.93
C LEU A 265 -0.48 10.25 -23.09
N ILE A 266 -1.09 9.07 -23.25
CA ILE A 266 -0.76 8.13 -24.32
C ILE A 266 -0.98 8.77 -25.68
N ASP A 267 -2.14 9.40 -25.89
CA ASP A 267 -2.50 10.05 -27.15
C ASP A 267 -1.57 11.24 -27.48
N ALA A 268 -1.18 12.01 -26.46
CA ALA A 268 -0.32 13.16 -26.65
C ALA A 268 1.17 12.82 -26.83
N MET A 269 1.63 11.66 -26.35
CA MET A 269 3.06 11.37 -26.23
C MET A 269 3.51 10.15 -27.03
N GLY A 270 2.62 9.23 -27.37
CA GLY A 270 2.93 8.03 -28.16
C GLY A 270 4.02 7.16 -27.50
N ASP A 271 5.07 6.85 -28.23
CA ASP A 271 6.22 6.03 -27.83
C ASP A 271 7.15 6.68 -26.77
N ARG A 272 6.97 7.98 -26.53
CA ARG A 272 7.71 8.70 -25.46
C ARG A 272 7.26 8.32 -24.05
N VAL A 273 6.26 7.46 -23.90
CA VAL A 273 5.80 6.96 -22.60
C VAL A 273 5.71 5.44 -22.58
N LYS A 274 6.04 4.86 -21.41
CA LYS A 274 5.81 3.45 -21.08
C LYS A 274 4.56 3.37 -20.21
N VAL A 275 3.63 2.48 -20.58
CA VAL A 275 2.38 2.27 -19.83
C VAL A 275 2.42 0.92 -19.13
N GLN A 276 2.20 0.94 -17.82
CA GLN A 276 2.11 -0.26 -17.00
C GLN A 276 0.75 -0.30 -16.30
N ARG A 277 0.08 -1.45 -16.32
CA ARG A 277 -1.26 -1.64 -15.74
C ARG A 277 -1.25 -2.82 -14.78
N GLY A 278 -2.01 -2.70 -13.69
CA GLY A 278 -2.17 -3.78 -12.72
C GLY A 278 -3.27 -3.48 -11.72
N ASP A 279 -3.83 -4.51 -11.13
CA ASP A 279 -4.70 -4.39 -9.97
C ASP A 279 -3.85 -4.07 -8.74
N VAL A 280 -4.42 -3.36 -7.78
CA VAL A 280 -3.71 -2.85 -6.59
C VAL A 280 -4.41 -3.29 -5.33
N ASN A 281 -3.65 -3.80 -4.39
CA ASN A 281 -4.10 -4.24 -3.07
C ASN A 281 -4.51 -3.08 -2.16
N ASN A 282 -5.27 -2.12 -2.67
CA ASN A 282 -5.79 -1.01 -1.89
C ASN A 282 -7.31 -1.00 -1.95
N LEU A 283 -7.92 -0.98 -0.79
CA LEU A 283 -9.35 -0.85 -0.62
C LEU A 283 -9.68 0.50 -0.02
N MET A 284 -10.60 1.23 -0.64
CA MET A 284 -11.16 2.47 -0.12
C MET A 284 -12.45 2.18 0.62
N GLY A 285 -12.73 2.96 1.65
CA GLY A 285 -13.97 2.88 2.40
C GLY A 285 -14.18 4.08 3.31
N VAL A 286 -15.19 4.01 4.14
CA VAL A 286 -15.44 4.98 5.20
C VAL A 286 -15.56 4.30 6.54
N VAL A 287 -15.15 5.02 7.58
CA VAL A 287 -15.19 4.58 8.97
C VAL A 287 -16.08 5.51 9.80
N PRO A 288 -17.23 5.03 10.29
CA PRO A 288 -18.03 5.74 11.28
C PRO A 288 -17.34 5.74 12.65
N ASN A 289 -17.35 6.88 13.34
CA ASN A 289 -16.70 7.04 14.63
C ASN A 289 -17.65 6.66 15.78
N GLN A 290 -17.46 5.50 16.38
CA GLN A 290 -18.33 4.97 17.44
C GLN A 290 -18.19 5.71 18.80
N LYS A 291 -17.28 6.70 18.91
CA LYS A 291 -17.32 7.67 20.03
C LYS A 291 -18.49 8.66 19.93
N LYS A 292 -18.99 8.90 18.73
CA LYS A 292 -20.15 9.76 18.49
C LYS A 292 -21.41 8.95 18.74
N LYS A 293 -22.35 9.54 19.49
CA LYS A 293 -23.59 8.89 19.94
C LYS A 293 -24.40 8.30 18.78
N GLU A 294 -24.44 9.01 17.65
CA GLU A 294 -25.17 8.65 16.44
C GLU A 294 -24.66 7.32 15.83
N PHE A 295 -23.36 7.03 15.99
CA PHE A 295 -22.71 5.85 15.41
C PHE A 295 -22.44 4.72 16.41
N GLN A 296 -22.93 4.82 17.64
CA GLN A 296 -22.90 3.71 18.61
C GLN A 296 -23.88 2.60 18.22
N ASP A 297 -25.03 2.98 17.65
CA ASP A 297 -26.02 2.03 17.16
C ASP A 297 -25.58 1.41 15.81
N PRO A 298 -25.41 0.07 15.73
CA PRO A 298 -25.04 -0.59 14.49
C PRO A 298 -26.06 -0.40 13.36
N ARG A 299 -27.34 -0.18 13.65
CA ARG A 299 -28.37 0.08 12.65
C ARG A 299 -28.08 1.34 11.85
N VAL A 300 -27.58 2.39 12.49
CA VAL A 300 -27.18 3.63 11.80
C VAL A 300 -25.99 3.37 10.89
N ARG A 301 -24.98 2.62 11.35
CA ARG A 301 -23.82 2.27 10.53
C ARG A 301 -24.18 1.36 9.35
N GLN A 302 -25.09 0.40 9.58
CA GLN A 302 -25.64 -0.45 8.52
C GLN A 302 -26.44 0.37 7.49
N ALA A 303 -27.23 1.37 7.93
CA ALA A 303 -27.96 2.26 7.03
C ALA A 303 -27.01 3.02 6.10
N LEU A 304 -25.88 3.53 6.64
CA LEU A 304 -24.82 4.12 5.81
C LEU A 304 -24.31 3.14 4.73
N ALA A 305 -24.16 1.86 5.06
CA ALA A 305 -23.70 0.83 4.13
C ALA A 305 -24.76 0.44 3.08
N TYR A 306 -26.04 0.31 3.49
CA TYR A 306 -27.16 -0.04 2.60
C TYR A 306 -27.50 1.06 1.58
N ALA A 307 -27.13 2.30 1.84
CA ALA A 307 -27.39 3.42 0.92
C ALA A 307 -26.73 3.26 -0.46
N HIS A 308 -25.62 2.52 -0.55
CA HIS A 308 -24.72 2.53 -1.71
C HIS A 308 -25.15 1.61 -2.85
N ASP A 309 -25.13 2.16 -4.08
CA ASP A 309 -25.13 1.38 -5.33
C ASP A 309 -23.70 1.15 -5.83
N ARG A 310 -23.01 0.14 -5.30
CA ARG A 310 -21.64 -0.17 -5.72
C ARG A 310 -21.57 -0.70 -7.15
N TRP A 311 -22.49 -1.58 -7.54
CA TRP A 311 -22.46 -2.26 -8.84
C TRP A 311 -22.82 -1.35 -10.01
N GLY A 312 -23.74 -0.40 -9.80
CA GLY A 312 -24.09 0.60 -10.81
C GLY A 312 -23.03 1.69 -10.90
N SER A 313 -22.61 2.23 -9.74
CA SER A 313 -21.69 3.37 -9.67
C SER A 313 -20.30 3.06 -10.21
N ILE A 314 -19.74 1.84 -9.99
CA ILE A 314 -18.39 1.52 -10.44
C ILE A 314 -18.22 1.64 -11.96
N LYS A 315 -19.27 1.45 -12.74
CA LYS A 315 -19.25 1.58 -14.20
C LYS A 315 -18.82 2.97 -14.67
N PHE A 316 -19.10 4.00 -13.88
CA PHE A 316 -18.73 5.40 -14.17
C PHE A 316 -17.47 5.81 -13.40
N ILE A 317 -17.40 5.44 -12.13
CA ILE A 317 -16.31 5.89 -11.24
C ILE A 317 -14.96 5.35 -11.71
N GLN A 318 -14.91 4.12 -12.22
CA GLN A 318 -13.67 3.54 -12.75
C GLN A 318 -13.05 4.32 -13.91
N GLU A 319 -13.82 5.11 -14.66
CA GLU A 319 -13.31 5.92 -15.77
C GLU A 319 -12.62 7.20 -15.31
N ILE A 320 -13.01 7.73 -14.15
CA ILE A 320 -12.54 9.02 -13.63
C ILE A 320 -11.70 8.89 -12.36
N ALA A 321 -11.66 7.73 -11.73
CA ALA A 321 -10.90 7.47 -10.51
C ALA A 321 -10.05 6.19 -10.65
N ILE A 322 -9.01 6.08 -9.81
CA ILE A 322 -8.12 4.91 -9.76
C ILE A 322 -8.74 3.74 -8.96
N VAL A 323 -10.02 3.48 -9.16
CA VAL A 323 -10.78 2.37 -8.56
C VAL A 323 -11.47 1.55 -9.65
N LYS A 324 -11.67 0.24 -9.42
CA LYS A 324 -12.19 -0.64 -10.47
C LYS A 324 -13.11 -1.74 -9.97
N THR A 325 -12.84 -2.31 -8.79
CA THR A 325 -13.47 -3.58 -8.41
C THR A 325 -14.30 -3.44 -7.15
N VAL A 326 -15.50 -4.00 -7.16
CA VAL A 326 -16.35 -4.21 -5.98
C VAL A 326 -15.87 -5.47 -5.27
N GLY A 327 -15.58 -5.36 -3.98
CA GLY A 327 -15.11 -6.50 -3.17
C GLY A 327 -15.27 -6.24 -1.67
N GLY A 328 -15.00 -7.27 -0.88
CA GLY A 328 -15.02 -7.22 0.59
C GLY A 328 -13.66 -6.83 1.17
N LEU A 329 -13.34 -7.39 2.36
CA LEU A 329 -12.10 -7.06 3.09
C LEU A 329 -10.83 -7.62 2.44
N PHE A 330 -10.94 -8.73 1.70
CA PHE A 330 -9.81 -9.40 1.07
C PHE A 330 -9.69 -9.01 -0.39
N PHE A 331 -8.45 -8.84 -0.86
CA PHE A 331 -8.18 -8.51 -2.25
C PHE A 331 -8.88 -9.49 -3.21
N PRO A 332 -9.60 -9.02 -4.23
CA PRO A 332 -10.49 -9.87 -5.04
C PRO A 332 -9.84 -11.07 -5.74
N ALA A 333 -8.53 -11.02 -6.01
CA ALA A 333 -7.79 -12.15 -6.58
C ALA A 333 -7.22 -13.11 -5.52
N HIS A 334 -7.40 -12.83 -4.22
CA HIS A 334 -6.88 -13.68 -3.15
C HIS A 334 -7.82 -14.85 -2.86
N PRO A 335 -7.32 -16.07 -2.54
CA PRO A 335 -8.17 -17.23 -2.20
C PRO A 335 -9.16 -17.01 -1.06
N LEU A 336 -8.87 -16.08 -0.12
CA LEU A 336 -9.78 -15.71 0.96
C LEU A 336 -10.82 -14.64 0.56
N ALA A 337 -10.81 -14.15 -0.68
CA ALA A 337 -11.78 -13.14 -1.11
C ALA A 337 -13.19 -13.74 -1.20
N ALA A 338 -14.20 -12.94 -0.80
CA ALA A 338 -15.59 -13.31 -0.98
C ALA A 338 -15.95 -13.37 -2.46
N ASP A 339 -16.66 -14.40 -2.88
CA ASP A 339 -17.29 -14.43 -4.18
C ASP A 339 -18.48 -13.46 -4.24
N LYS A 340 -19.00 -13.23 -5.44
CA LYS A 340 -20.12 -12.31 -5.65
C LYS A 340 -21.37 -12.69 -4.84
N LYS A 341 -21.66 -13.98 -4.68
CA LYS A 341 -22.81 -14.47 -3.93
C LYS A 341 -22.67 -14.18 -2.45
N SER A 342 -21.50 -14.43 -1.89
CA SER A 342 -21.17 -14.09 -0.49
C SER A 342 -21.23 -12.58 -0.25
N LEU A 343 -20.66 -11.76 -1.16
CA LEU A 343 -20.75 -10.31 -1.05
C LEU A 343 -22.20 -9.80 -1.02
N GLN A 344 -23.09 -10.37 -1.84
CA GLN A 344 -24.50 -9.94 -1.92
C GLN A 344 -25.29 -10.15 -0.63
N THR A 345 -24.77 -10.91 0.33
CA THR A 345 -25.36 -11.05 1.67
C THR A 345 -25.03 -9.89 2.62
N LEU A 346 -24.09 -9.03 2.24
CA LEU A 346 -23.65 -7.89 3.06
C LEU A 346 -24.44 -6.61 2.75
N PRO A 347 -24.55 -5.67 3.71
CA PRO A 347 -25.23 -4.40 3.52
C PRO A 347 -24.69 -3.60 2.32
N GLY A 348 -25.59 -3.19 1.41
CA GLY A 348 -25.25 -2.38 0.24
C GLY A 348 -24.51 -3.12 -0.89
N TYR A 349 -24.46 -4.47 -0.88
CA TYR A 349 -23.90 -5.28 -1.97
C TYR A 349 -24.96 -5.97 -2.82
N THR A 350 -26.24 -5.86 -2.46
CA THR A 350 -27.32 -6.42 -3.28
C THR A 350 -27.46 -5.67 -4.60
N PRO A 351 -27.76 -6.35 -5.71
CA PRO A 351 -28.08 -5.68 -6.97
C PRO A 351 -29.45 -4.96 -6.94
N ASN A 352 -30.29 -5.27 -5.96
CA ASN A 352 -31.56 -4.58 -5.76
C ASN A 352 -31.37 -3.32 -4.91
N VAL A 353 -30.85 -2.26 -5.54
CA VAL A 353 -30.54 -0.99 -4.92
C VAL A 353 -31.76 -0.34 -4.25
N LYS A 354 -32.93 -0.42 -4.87
CA LYS A 354 -34.16 0.17 -4.31
C LYS A 354 -34.55 -0.48 -2.99
N ALA A 355 -34.46 -1.81 -2.89
CA ALA A 355 -34.71 -2.53 -1.65
C ALA A 355 -33.64 -2.21 -0.57
N ALA A 356 -32.36 -2.11 -0.95
CA ALA A 356 -31.29 -1.72 -0.04
C ALA A 356 -31.51 -0.32 0.53
N GLN A 357 -31.84 0.65 -0.30
CA GLN A 357 -32.14 2.03 0.12
C GLN A 357 -33.41 2.13 0.96
N ALA A 358 -34.43 1.30 0.70
CA ALA A 358 -35.61 1.20 1.55
C ALA A 358 -35.22 0.68 2.96
N LYS A 359 -34.35 -0.37 3.02
CA LYS A 359 -33.83 -0.91 4.28
C LYS A 359 -32.99 0.12 5.04
N ALA A 360 -32.19 0.92 4.35
CA ALA A 360 -31.44 2.01 4.97
C ALA A 360 -32.39 3.01 5.69
N ARG A 361 -33.47 3.45 5.03
CA ARG A 361 -34.46 4.35 5.62
C ARG A 361 -35.21 3.71 6.79
N GLU A 362 -35.53 2.43 6.69
CA GLU A 362 -36.15 1.67 7.79
C GLU A 362 -35.25 1.66 9.03
N LEU A 363 -33.97 1.30 8.87
CA LEU A 363 -32.98 1.26 9.97
C LEU A 363 -32.78 2.63 10.62
N LEU A 364 -32.72 3.72 9.83
CA LEU A 364 -32.65 5.08 10.34
C LEU A 364 -33.89 5.44 11.16
N LYS A 365 -35.08 5.05 10.71
CA LYS A 365 -36.34 5.25 11.43
C LYS A 365 -36.37 4.46 12.74
N GLU A 366 -35.98 3.19 12.72
CA GLU A 366 -35.91 2.35 13.92
C GLU A 366 -34.90 2.87 14.95
N ALA A 367 -33.86 3.56 14.49
CA ALA A 367 -32.84 4.22 15.33
C ALA A 367 -33.22 5.65 15.75
N GLY A 368 -34.34 6.21 15.26
CA GLY A 368 -34.75 7.60 15.50
C GLY A 368 -33.84 8.63 14.83
N MET A 369 -33.23 8.27 13.68
CA MET A 369 -32.20 9.06 12.98
C MET A 369 -32.59 9.42 11.55
N GLU A 370 -33.90 9.60 11.25
CA GLU A 370 -34.38 9.92 9.89
C GLU A 370 -33.82 11.23 9.33
N LYS A 371 -33.35 12.11 10.19
CA LYS A 371 -32.74 13.41 9.83
C LYS A 371 -31.25 13.45 10.17
N LEU A 372 -30.54 12.32 9.99
CA LEU A 372 -29.13 12.25 10.30
C LEU A 372 -28.33 13.27 9.47
N LYS A 373 -27.57 14.10 10.20
CA LYS A 373 -26.57 15.01 9.61
C LYS A 373 -25.20 14.58 10.04
N LEU A 374 -24.24 14.58 9.11
CA LEU A 374 -22.86 14.19 9.41
C LEU A 374 -21.84 14.96 8.57
N THR A 375 -20.63 15.04 9.06
CA THR A 375 -19.47 15.53 8.30
C THR A 375 -18.62 14.35 7.86
N LEU A 376 -18.41 14.23 6.55
CA LEU A 376 -17.45 13.30 5.96
C LEU A 376 -16.06 13.93 5.93
N TRP A 377 -15.19 13.50 6.85
CA TRP A 377 -13.80 13.93 6.92
C TRP A 377 -13.00 13.29 5.79
N ASN A 378 -12.38 14.09 4.94
CA ASN A 378 -11.68 13.60 3.78
C ASN A 378 -10.32 14.27 3.58
N ARG A 379 -9.47 13.59 2.84
CA ARG A 379 -8.11 13.97 2.56
C ARG A 379 -8.02 14.85 1.31
N ALA A 380 -7.19 15.91 1.34
CA ALA A 380 -6.95 16.81 0.20
C ALA A 380 -6.08 16.14 -0.87
N VAL A 381 -6.55 15.00 -1.39
CA VAL A 381 -5.95 14.22 -2.48
C VAL A 381 -7.04 13.91 -3.49
N ASP A 382 -6.89 14.37 -4.73
CA ASP A 382 -7.94 14.27 -5.74
C ASP A 382 -8.30 12.79 -6.03
N GLN A 383 -7.28 11.96 -6.23
CA GLN A 383 -7.44 10.55 -6.62
C GLN A 383 -7.08 9.58 -5.51
N PRO A 384 -8.02 8.68 -5.14
CA PRO A 384 -9.46 8.69 -5.47
C PRO A 384 -10.29 9.43 -4.41
N TYR A 385 -9.68 10.03 -3.38
CA TYR A 385 -10.31 10.49 -2.13
C TYR A 385 -11.49 11.43 -2.34
N LYS A 386 -11.29 12.55 -3.05
CA LYS A 386 -12.36 13.54 -3.24
C LYS A 386 -13.53 12.97 -4.03
N ILE A 387 -13.25 12.22 -5.11
CA ILE A 387 -14.29 11.62 -5.97
C ILE A 387 -15.11 10.62 -5.19
N ILE A 388 -14.44 9.73 -4.44
CA ILE A 388 -15.13 8.73 -3.63
C ILE A 388 -15.91 9.37 -2.49
N GLY A 389 -15.38 10.44 -1.88
CA GLY A 389 -16.11 11.22 -0.88
C GLY A 389 -17.40 11.83 -1.44
N THR A 390 -17.34 12.44 -2.61
CA THR A 390 -18.53 12.98 -3.30
C THR A 390 -19.54 11.88 -3.60
N TRP A 391 -19.09 10.71 -4.07
CA TRP A 391 -19.95 9.56 -4.30
C TRP A 391 -20.67 9.11 -3.01
N HIS A 392 -19.98 9.01 -1.87
CA HIS A 392 -20.64 8.66 -0.60
C HIS A 392 -21.72 9.67 -0.21
N VAL A 393 -21.44 10.96 -0.31
CA VAL A 393 -22.40 12.03 -0.01
C VAL A 393 -23.66 11.91 -0.90
N ASP A 394 -23.47 11.64 -2.19
CA ASP A 394 -24.59 11.50 -3.13
C ASP A 394 -25.43 10.22 -2.85
N GLU A 395 -24.78 9.10 -2.51
CA GLU A 395 -25.50 7.87 -2.14
C GLU A 395 -26.30 8.04 -0.84
N TRP A 396 -25.72 8.69 0.19
CA TRP A 396 -26.42 8.95 1.45
C TRP A 396 -27.59 9.90 1.31
N ARG A 397 -27.49 10.90 0.43
CA ARG A 397 -28.61 11.82 0.12
C ARG A 397 -29.84 11.08 -0.39
N LYS A 398 -29.67 9.99 -1.13
CA LYS A 398 -30.79 9.18 -1.67
C LYS A 398 -31.64 8.51 -0.58
N VAL A 399 -31.11 8.38 0.62
CA VAL A 399 -31.81 7.78 1.77
C VAL A 399 -32.16 8.80 2.86
N GLY A 400 -31.97 10.10 2.60
CA GLY A 400 -32.36 11.17 3.52
C GLY A 400 -31.25 11.63 4.49
N ILE A 401 -30.02 11.12 4.35
CA ILE A 401 -28.89 11.56 5.16
C ILE A 401 -28.29 12.82 4.53
N GLU A 402 -28.11 13.86 5.35
CA GLU A 402 -27.44 15.10 4.97
C GLU A 402 -25.96 15.01 5.37
N ALA A 403 -25.07 15.01 4.38
CA ALA A 403 -23.64 14.87 4.59
C ALA A 403 -22.85 15.97 3.90
N ASP A 404 -21.90 16.60 4.65
CA ASP A 404 -20.96 17.58 4.11
C ASP A 404 -19.55 16.99 4.05
N GLN A 405 -18.89 17.14 2.90
CA GLN A 405 -17.52 16.67 2.73
C GLN A 405 -16.51 17.75 3.17
N ARG A 406 -15.81 17.50 4.30
CA ARG A 406 -14.72 18.35 4.77
C ARG A 406 -13.38 17.81 4.32
N VAL A 407 -12.70 18.55 3.43
CA VAL A 407 -11.42 18.16 2.83
C VAL A 407 -10.27 18.91 3.49
N VAL A 408 -9.29 18.14 4.04
CA VAL A 408 -8.14 18.71 4.76
C VAL A 408 -6.81 18.11 4.27
N PRO A 409 -5.68 18.84 4.40
CA PRO A 409 -4.36 18.31 4.08
C PRO A 409 -4.02 17.03 4.86
N SER A 410 -3.11 16.21 4.31
CA SER A 410 -2.78 14.88 4.88
C SER A 410 -2.32 14.91 6.33
N GLY A 411 -1.49 15.90 6.72
CA GLY A 411 -1.00 16.02 8.09
C GLY A 411 -2.14 16.19 9.12
N PRO A 412 -2.95 17.28 9.01
CA PRO A 412 -4.15 17.48 9.85
C PRO A 412 -5.15 16.32 9.77
N TYR A 413 -5.33 15.72 8.58
CA TYR A 413 -6.20 14.57 8.40
C TYR A 413 -5.80 13.41 9.31
N TYR A 414 -4.55 12.93 9.25
CA TYR A 414 -4.09 11.83 10.07
C TYR A 414 -3.98 12.20 11.56
N ALA A 415 -3.66 13.45 11.89
CA ALA A 415 -3.71 13.91 13.26
C ALA A 415 -5.13 13.83 13.85
N GLY A 416 -6.14 14.16 13.04
CA GLY A 416 -7.55 14.01 13.39
C GLY A 416 -7.94 12.56 13.64
N LEU A 417 -7.48 11.62 12.80
CA LEU A 417 -7.78 10.19 12.94
C LEU A 417 -7.09 9.54 14.16
N THR A 418 -5.85 9.93 14.45
CA THR A 418 -5.00 9.22 15.42
C THR A 418 -4.92 9.87 16.80
N LYS A 419 -5.01 11.22 16.88
CA LYS A 419 -4.85 11.98 18.11
C LYS A 419 -6.18 12.44 18.67
N SER A 420 -6.82 13.44 18.04
CA SER A 420 -8.07 14.00 18.53
C SER A 420 -9.24 13.02 18.41
N ARG A 421 -9.24 12.21 17.35
CA ARG A 421 -10.33 11.29 17.00
C ARG A 421 -11.70 11.98 17.02
N ASP A 422 -11.72 13.27 16.60
CA ASP A 422 -12.93 14.09 16.55
C ASP A 422 -13.38 14.28 15.10
N PHE A 423 -14.11 13.31 14.60
CA PHE A 423 -14.77 13.29 13.28
C PHE A 423 -16.06 12.46 13.41
N ASP A 424 -17.01 12.65 12.52
CA ASP A 424 -18.24 11.85 12.47
C ASP A 424 -18.00 10.57 11.65
N VAL A 425 -17.74 10.73 10.37
CA VAL A 425 -17.35 9.66 9.45
C VAL A 425 -16.10 10.11 8.69
N SER A 426 -15.15 9.23 8.50
CA SER A 426 -13.92 9.55 7.73
C SER A 426 -13.77 8.63 6.54
N ILE A 427 -13.32 9.17 5.40
CA ILE A 427 -12.75 8.33 4.34
C ILE A 427 -11.54 7.61 4.95
N ASP A 428 -11.37 6.36 4.59
CA ASP A 428 -10.21 5.58 4.99
C ASP A 428 -9.78 4.64 3.85
N PHE A 429 -8.56 4.16 3.90
CA PHE A 429 -8.12 3.13 2.98
C PHE A 429 -7.34 2.04 3.72
N ASN A 430 -7.37 0.83 3.18
CA ASN A 430 -6.47 -0.23 3.57
C ASN A 430 -5.54 -0.54 2.40
N GLY A 431 -4.29 -0.09 2.50
CA GLY A 431 -3.23 -0.48 1.58
C GLY A 431 -2.62 -1.77 2.08
N GLN A 432 -2.85 -2.87 1.37
CA GLN A 432 -2.15 -4.11 1.66
C GLN A 432 -0.70 -3.93 1.23
N THR A 433 0.13 -3.56 2.18
CA THR A 433 1.57 -3.29 1.96
C THR A 433 2.39 -4.56 1.93
N ILE A 434 1.81 -5.65 2.40
CA ILE A 434 2.38 -7.00 2.37
C ILE A 434 1.38 -7.94 1.69
N VAL A 435 1.86 -9.05 1.19
CA VAL A 435 1.07 -9.98 0.39
C VAL A 435 0.36 -11.03 1.22
N ASN A 436 0.47 -10.93 2.52
CA ASN A 436 -0.37 -11.74 3.39
C ASN A 436 -1.56 -10.90 3.88
N PRO A 437 -2.73 -11.01 3.23
CA PRO A 437 -3.90 -10.19 3.57
C PRO A 437 -4.42 -10.49 4.97
N THR A 438 -4.10 -11.64 5.56
CA THR A 438 -4.54 -11.98 6.93
C THR A 438 -3.96 -11.04 7.97
N LEU A 439 -2.74 -10.49 7.77
CA LEU A 439 -2.18 -9.48 8.65
C LEU A 439 -2.78 -8.10 8.41
N ASP A 440 -3.00 -7.72 7.16
CA ASP A 440 -3.56 -6.42 6.81
C ASP A 440 -5.00 -6.25 7.32
N VAL A 441 -5.80 -7.31 7.34
CA VAL A 441 -7.18 -7.27 7.87
C VAL A 441 -7.24 -7.16 9.40
N SER A 442 -6.12 -7.29 10.13
CA SER A 442 -6.03 -6.96 11.56
C SER A 442 -6.38 -5.49 11.84
N LYS A 443 -6.34 -4.63 10.82
CA LYS A 443 -6.78 -3.25 10.89
C LYS A 443 -8.19 -3.10 11.49
N TRP A 444 -9.09 -4.03 11.21
CA TRP A 444 -10.47 -3.95 11.66
C TRP A 444 -10.75 -4.67 12.99
N VAL A 445 -9.71 -5.15 13.67
CA VAL A 445 -9.81 -5.59 15.05
C VAL A 445 -9.92 -4.35 15.95
N CYS A 446 -10.90 -4.33 16.84
CA CYS A 446 -11.11 -3.22 17.75
C CYS A 446 -9.91 -3.01 18.67
N GLY A 447 -9.57 -1.76 18.95
CA GLY A 447 -8.43 -1.40 19.78
C GLY A 447 -7.07 -1.39 19.07
N THR A 448 -6.96 -1.84 17.80
CA THR A 448 -5.70 -1.71 17.04
C THR A 448 -5.45 -0.25 16.64
N GLY A 449 -4.18 0.12 16.51
CA GLY A 449 -3.77 1.50 16.21
C GLY A 449 -4.28 2.05 14.87
N HIS A 450 -4.58 1.16 13.92
CA HIS A 450 -5.11 1.49 12.59
C HIS A 450 -6.63 1.43 12.49
N ASN A 451 -7.32 0.92 13.51
CA ASN A 451 -8.77 0.97 13.55
C ASN A 451 -9.22 2.34 14.04
N TYR A 452 -9.73 3.15 13.14
CA TYR A 452 -10.21 4.49 13.44
C TYR A 452 -11.68 4.54 13.86
N SER A 453 -12.40 3.41 13.82
CA SER A 453 -13.82 3.35 14.21
C SER A 453 -14.06 3.61 15.69
N ASN A 454 -13.01 3.50 16.52
CA ASN A 454 -13.09 3.58 17.99
C ASN A 454 -14.03 2.51 18.61
N CYS A 455 -14.19 1.38 17.95
CA CYS A 455 -14.94 0.25 18.48
C CYS A 455 -14.23 -0.38 19.69
N THR A 456 -15.00 -1.03 20.55
CA THR A 456 -14.50 -1.63 21.80
C THR A 456 -14.96 -3.09 22.00
N GLU A 457 -15.73 -3.64 21.04
CA GLU A 457 -16.18 -5.03 21.11
C GLU A 457 -15.01 -6.01 20.91
N LYS A 458 -15.12 -7.22 21.47
CA LYS A 458 -14.05 -8.23 21.44
C LYS A 458 -14.23 -9.28 20.34
N LYS A 459 -15.41 -9.36 19.75
CA LYS A 459 -15.76 -10.39 18.78
C LYS A 459 -14.92 -10.32 17.52
N SER A 460 -14.54 -9.10 17.08
CA SER A 460 -13.64 -8.92 15.93
C SER A 460 -12.27 -9.57 16.15
N GLU A 461 -11.72 -9.45 17.38
CA GLU A 461 -10.46 -10.09 17.71
C GLU A 461 -10.58 -11.62 17.74
N GLU A 462 -11.62 -12.18 18.37
CA GLU A 462 -11.86 -13.62 18.44
C GLU A 462 -11.97 -14.24 17.02
N LEU A 463 -12.75 -13.61 16.15
CA LEU A 463 -12.95 -14.07 14.77
C LEU A 463 -11.67 -13.94 13.94
N TYR A 464 -10.95 -12.83 14.11
CA TYR A 464 -9.66 -12.61 13.45
C TYR A 464 -8.64 -13.67 13.88
N GLN A 465 -8.47 -13.92 15.17
CA GLN A 465 -7.55 -14.92 15.71
C GLN A 465 -7.92 -16.32 15.20
N SER A 466 -9.22 -16.66 15.22
CA SER A 466 -9.69 -17.94 14.70
C SER A 466 -9.33 -18.16 13.23
N MET A 467 -9.42 -17.11 12.40
CA MET A 467 -9.02 -17.16 10.98
C MET A 467 -7.51 -17.21 10.81
N LEU A 468 -6.76 -16.39 11.55
CA LEU A 468 -5.32 -16.21 11.38
C LEU A 468 -4.54 -17.51 11.58
N TYR A 469 -4.96 -18.33 12.56
CA TYR A 469 -4.28 -19.57 12.93
C TYR A 469 -4.90 -20.82 12.33
N GLU A 470 -5.91 -20.69 11.48
CA GLU A 470 -6.46 -21.86 10.78
C GLU A 470 -5.53 -22.28 9.64
N THR A 471 -5.19 -23.55 9.60
CA THR A 471 -4.28 -24.15 8.61
C THR A 471 -5.00 -24.89 7.49
N ASP A 472 -6.25 -25.32 7.71
CA ASP A 472 -7.09 -25.88 6.66
C ASP A 472 -7.66 -24.75 5.79
N ALA A 473 -7.34 -24.76 4.51
CA ALA A 473 -7.69 -23.66 3.59
C ALA A 473 -9.22 -23.43 3.47
N LYS A 474 -10.02 -24.51 3.51
CA LYS A 474 -11.48 -24.39 3.43
C LYS A 474 -12.04 -23.77 4.71
N LYS A 475 -11.61 -24.25 5.86
CA LYS A 475 -12.02 -23.69 7.17
C LYS A 475 -11.53 -22.26 7.33
N GLN A 476 -10.33 -21.93 6.84
CA GLN A 476 -9.81 -20.58 6.87
C GLN A 476 -10.70 -19.64 6.03
N TYR A 477 -11.13 -20.08 4.85
CA TYR A 477 -12.09 -19.33 4.03
C TYR A 477 -13.43 -19.10 4.76
N GLU A 478 -13.99 -20.13 5.40
CA GLU A 478 -15.24 -20.03 6.17
C GLU A 478 -15.09 -19.03 7.33
N LYS A 479 -13.99 -19.08 8.06
CA LYS A 479 -13.66 -18.15 9.14
C LYS A 479 -13.42 -16.73 8.64
N ALA A 480 -12.80 -16.58 7.47
CA ALA A 480 -12.66 -15.29 6.81
C ALA A 480 -14.02 -14.67 6.46
N ARG A 481 -14.97 -15.48 5.99
CA ARG A 481 -16.38 -15.02 5.74
C ARG A 481 -17.08 -14.61 7.03
N ALA A 482 -16.88 -15.35 8.13
CA ALA A 482 -17.45 -15.00 9.42
C ALA A 482 -16.88 -13.67 9.95
N TYR A 483 -15.58 -13.47 9.85
CA TYR A 483 -14.92 -12.22 10.22
C TYR A 483 -15.41 -11.04 9.37
N GLU A 484 -15.44 -11.21 8.05
CA GLU A 484 -15.91 -10.19 7.12
C GLU A 484 -17.38 -9.81 7.34
N LYS A 485 -18.25 -10.81 7.56
CA LYS A 485 -19.67 -10.59 7.87
C LYS A 485 -19.83 -9.77 9.15
N HIS A 486 -19.06 -10.08 10.19
CA HIS A 486 -19.09 -9.33 11.45
C HIS A 486 -18.66 -7.87 11.23
N VAL A 487 -17.51 -7.64 10.61
CA VAL A 487 -16.93 -6.30 10.41
C VAL A 487 -17.78 -5.42 9.49
N LEU A 488 -18.23 -5.97 8.35
CA LEU A 488 -18.94 -5.21 7.31
C LEU A 488 -20.45 -5.27 7.43
N GLY A 489 -20.98 -6.33 8.03
CA GLY A 489 -22.41 -6.60 8.14
C GLY A 489 -22.98 -6.32 9.52
N ASP A 490 -22.62 -7.12 10.50
CA ASP A 490 -23.24 -7.06 11.82
C ASP A 490 -22.92 -5.74 12.53
N GLU A 491 -21.64 -5.35 12.52
CA GLU A 491 -21.16 -4.12 13.14
C GLU A 491 -21.07 -2.93 12.19
N ALA A 492 -20.92 -3.18 10.89
CA ALA A 492 -20.68 -2.14 9.89
C ALA A 492 -19.68 -1.07 10.37
N GLN A 493 -18.63 -1.53 11.06
CA GLN A 493 -17.62 -0.63 11.63
C GLN A 493 -16.71 -0.01 10.56
N TRP A 494 -16.71 -0.60 9.39
CA TRP A 494 -16.05 -0.11 8.20
C TRP A 494 -16.92 -0.40 6.97
N ILE A 495 -17.05 0.55 6.07
CA ILE A 495 -17.94 0.47 4.91
C ILE A 495 -17.11 0.58 3.64
N PRO A 496 -16.80 -0.54 2.96
CA PRO A 496 -16.01 -0.53 1.73
C PRO A 496 -16.66 0.27 0.62
N SER A 497 -15.82 0.99 -0.14
CA SER A 497 -16.21 1.56 -1.43
C SER A 497 -15.76 0.61 -2.54
N PHE A 498 -14.49 0.74 -2.98
CA PHE A 498 -13.96 0.00 -4.12
C PHE A 498 -12.48 -0.34 -3.93
N TRP A 499 -12.05 -1.44 -4.54
CA TRP A 499 -10.64 -1.79 -4.74
C TRP A 499 -10.06 -0.96 -5.89
N TRP A 500 -8.77 -0.64 -5.76
CA TRP A 500 -8.08 0.20 -6.72
C TRP A 500 -7.55 -0.58 -7.90
N HIS A 501 -7.30 0.13 -9.00
CA HIS A 501 -6.40 -0.30 -10.06
C HIS A 501 -5.33 0.76 -10.30
N ARG A 502 -4.31 0.42 -11.07
CA ARG A 502 -3.15 1.27 -11.29
C ARG A 502 -2.80 1.30 -12.77
N ILE A 503 -2.73 2.49 -13.30
CA ILE A 503 -2.20 2.76 -14.64
C ILE A 503 -1.09 3.79 -14.45
N VAL A 504 0.16 3.32 -14.54
CA VAL A 504 1.33 4.19 -14.47
C VAL A 504 1.77 4.50 -15.88
N VAL A 505 1.86 5.79 -16.17
CA VAL A 505 2.40 6.32 -17.42
C VAL A 505 3.65 7.09 -17.06
N ASN A 506 4.81 6.53 -17.35
CA ASN A 506 6.10 7.16 -17.14
C ASN A 506 6.81 7.38 -18.47
N ARG A 507 7.78 8.31 -18.50
CA ARG A 507 8.61 8.55 -19.68
C ARG A 507 9.34 7.26 -20.07
N SER A 508 9.45 6.98 -21.36
CA SER A 508 10.05 5.75 -21.90
C SER A 508 11.53 5.60 -21.57
N PHE A 509 12.22 6.72 -21.32
CA PHE A 509 13.61 6.72 -20.89
C PHE A 509 13.83 6.26 -19.42
N VAL A 510 12.77 6.15 -18.61
CA VAL A 510 12.86 5.60 -17.24
C VAL A 510 12.84 4.08 -17.32
N LYS A 511 13.95 3.48 -16.99
CA LYS A 511 14.20 2.03 -17.05
C LYS A 511 14.43 1.46 -15.65
N GLY A 512 14.41 0.12 -15.52
CA GLY A 512 14.71 -0.59 -14.28
C GLY A 512 13.63 -0.45 -13.18
N TRP A 513 12.47 0.16 -13.50
CA TRP A 513 11.33 0.23 -12.59
C TRP A 513 10.10 -0.44 -13.19
N ASN A 514 9.49 -1.33 -12.43
CA ASN A 514 8.25 -2.00 -12.78
C ASN A 514 7.24 -1.88 -11.65
N ILE A 515 5.96 -1.82 -12.05
CA ILE A 515 4.84 -1.76 -11.10
C ILE A 515 4.78 -3.05 -10.27
N GLY A 516 4.41 -2.91 -9.01
CA GLY A 516 4.06 -4.01 -8.11
C GLY A 516 2.56 -3.98 -7.78
N PRO A 517 2.07 -4.99 -7.06
CA PRO A 517 0.65 -5.08 -6.67
C PRO A 517 0.25 -4.04 -5.62
N SER A 518 1.19 -3.30 -5.08
CA SER A 518 0.94 -2.13 -4.23
C SER A 518 1.79 -0.95 -4.69
N HIS A 519 1.19 0.24 -4.72
CA HIS A 519 1.94 1.47 -5.03
C HIS A 519 2.91 1.87 -3.91
N LEU A 520 2.89 1.17 -2.80
CA LEU A 520 3.82 1.36 -1.68
C LEU A 520 5.09 0.50 -1.82
N LEU A 521 5.04 -0.55 -2.64
CA LEU A 521 6.18 -1.44 -2.91
C LEU A 521 7.07 -0.91 -4.05
N ASN A 522 8.28 -1.45 -4.15
CA ASN A 522 9.28 -1.15 -5.19
C ASN A 522 9.64 0.34 -5.30
N GLN A 523 9.83 1.00 -4.15
CA GLN A 523 10.15 2.44 -4.08
C GLN A 523 11.59 2.72 -3.62
N ALA A 524 12.50 1.73 -3.65
CA ALA A 524 13.91 1.92 -3.28
C ALA A 524 14.71 2.69 -4.34
N LEU A 525 14.28 2.64 -5.59
CA LEU A 525 14.86 3.30 -6.77
C LEU A 525 16.31 2.92 -7.09
N ASP A 526 16.90 1.96 -6.38
CA ASP A 526 18.29 1.52 -6.57
C ASP A 526 18.53 0.82 -7.91
N THR A 527 17.49 0.26 -8.51
CA THR A 527 17.50 -0.38 -9.84
C THR A 527 17.14 0.55 -10.99
N VAL A 528 16.71 1.78 -10.68
CA VAL A 528 16.21 2.73 -11.69
C VAL A 528 17.36 3.44 -12.39
N TRP A 529 17.25 3.60 -13.72
CA TRP A 529 18.19 4.33 -14.52
C TRP A 529 17.50 5.11 -15.65
N ILE A 530 18.20 6.07 -16.20
CA ILE A 530 17.73 6.91 -17.32
C ILE A 530 18.48 6.48 -18.58
N ASP A 531 17.73 6.09 -19.60
CA ASP A 531 18.28 5.78 -20.91
C ASP A 531 18.59 7.09 -21.66
N PRO A 532 19.88 7.42 -21.87
CA PRO A 532 20.25 8.66 -22.53
C PRO A 532 19.86 8.70 -24.00
N ALA A 533 19.66 7.55 -24.64
CA ALA A 533 19.26 7.48 -26.05
C ALA A 533 17.79 7.84 -26.28
N LEU A 534 16.96 7.78 -25.22
CA LEU A 534 15.52 8.09 -25.26
C LEU A 534 15.17 9.44 -24.59
N LYS A 535 16.14 10.11 -23.96
CA LYS A 535 15.95 11.40 -23.28
C LYS A 535 16.09 12.55 -24.27
#